data_9095a90145130238a0cba61e01f06d8a
#
_entry.id   9095a90145130238a0cba61e01f06d8a
#
_cell.length_a   1.000
_cell.length_b   1.000
_cell.length_c   1.000
_cell.angle_alpha   90.00
_cell.angle_beta   90.00
_cell.angle_gamma   90.00
#
_symmetry.space_group_name_H-M   'P 1'
#
loop_
_entity.id
_entity.type
_entity.pdbx_description
1 polymer ?
#
loop_
_entity_poly.entity_id
_entity_poly.type
_entity_poly.pdbx_seq_one_letter_code
_entity_poly.pdbx_strand_id
1 'polypeptide(L)'
;MTYTQAQIDKANAVDLEKFLRARGETLVRSGKEYRWKAHDSLTVCGNKWFRHSQSKGGFPVDFVMEFYGKSFPEAVQMLTGETGEVQPEADPAPFPAFRLPLRNVTNANILNYLTQERKLSPSLVNFFIAVGDIYEDAAHHNVVFVGRDADGHPRYASSRGIQEKFRQDLAGAEKAFSFAHRGTDKQLLVFEAPIDLLSFIELFPKNWQQHSYLALGGVSAKALQQFLSERPDVERVFLCLDADKAGEDACKRLAALLPDSVSVTRIQPCMKDWNDVLVHRAEIPNRNYFKSTVLKEPPKKDSVKIIRM
;
A
#
# COMPACT_ATOMS: atom_id res chain seq x y z
N MET A 1 11.84 -28.19 -1.84
CA MET A 1 11.15 -28.95 -0.78
C MET A 1 9.85 -28.24 -0.47
N THR A 2 8.75 -28.92 -0.67
CA THR A 2 7.41 -28.39 -0.42
C THR A 2 6.86 -29.04 0.85
N TYR A 3 6.17 -28.26 1.67
CA TYR A 3 5.52 -28.75 2.89
C TYR A 3 4.01 -28.65 2.73
N THR A 4 3.30 -29.61 3.28
CA THR A 4 1.82 -29.58 3.35
C THR A 4 1.36 -28.52 4.35
N GLN A 5 0.13 -28.03 4.22
CA GLN A 5 -0.45 -27.08 5.17
C GLN A 5 -0.41 -27.62 6.60
N ALA A 6 -0.67 -28.93 6.79
CA ALA A 6 -0.60 -29.58 8.09
C ALA A 6 0.81 -29.54 8.72
N GLN A 7 1.86 -29.66 7.91
CA GLN A 7 3.25 -29.55 8.39
C GLN A 7 3.59 -28.10 8.76
N ILE A 8 3.10 -27.14 8.00
CA ILE A 8 3.26 -25.70 8.28
C ILE A 8 2.52 -25.34 9.57
N ASP A 9 1.30 -25.81 9.74
CA ASP A 9 0.50 -25.58 10.95
C ASP A 9 1.17 -26.22 12.19
N LYS A 10 1.73 -27.41 12.04
CA LYS A 10 2.51 -28.07 13.08
C LYS A 10 3.77 -27.27 13.46
N ALA A 11 4.48 -26.73 12.48
CA ALA A 11 5.64 -25.85 12.70
C ALA A 11 5.24 -24.58 13.45
N ASN A 12 4.12 -23.96 13.06
CA ASN A 12 3.60 -22.76 13.68
C ASN A 12 2.90 -22.99 15.04
N ALA A 13 2.66 -24.24 15.43
CA ALA A 13 2.17 -24.60 16.75
C ALA A 13 3.28 -24.81 17.78
N VAL A 14 4.55 -24.79 17.37
CA VAL A 14 5.70 -24.98 18.27
C VAL A 14 5.74 -23.88 19.33
N ASP A 15 5.93 -24.27 20.58
CA ASP A 15 6.13 -23.35 21.70
C ASP A 15 7.52 -22.74 21.64
N LEU A 16 7.61 -21.43 21.43
CA LEU A 16 8.86 -20.71 21.26
C LEU A 16 9.70 -20.62 22.54
N GLU A 17 9.06 -20.65 23.72
CA GLU A 17 9.83 -20.71 24.96
C GLU A 17 10.61 -22.03 25.06
N LYS A 18 9.92 -23.15 24.84
CA LYS A 18 10.55 -24.47 24.85
C LYS A 18 11.61 -24.61 23.76
N PHE A 19 11.31 -24.11 22.56
CA PHE A 19 12.22 -24.13 21.44
C PHE A 19 13.52 -23.36 21.72
N LEU A 20 13.44 -22.17 22.30
CA LEU A 20 14.59 -21.33 22.63
C LEU A 20 15.41 -21.94 23.79
N ARG A 21 14.73 -22.41 24.85
CA ARG A 21 15.41 -23.07 25.99
C ARG A 21 16.16 -24.34 25.56
N ALA A 22 15.58 -25.13 24.67
CA ALA A 22 16.22 -26.34 24.13
C ALA A 22 17.49 -26.01 23.33
N ARG A 23 17.65 -24.77 22.86
CA ARG A 23 18.86 -24.28 22.19
C ARG A 23 19.83 -23.52 23.10
N GLY A 24 19.59 -23.55 24.40
CA GLY A 24 20.44 -22.90 25.39
C GLY A 24 20.24 -21.38 25.49
N GLU A 25 19.16 -20.86 24.90
CA GLU A 25 18.86 -19.44 24.95
C GLU A 25 18.35 -19.01 26.33
N THR A 26 18.77 -17.85 26.75
CA THR A 26 18.35 -17.29 28.06
C THR A 26 17.09 -16.46 27.91
N LEU A 27 16.03 -16.88 28.60
CA LEU A 27 14.74 -16.19 28.67
C LEU A 27 14.48 -15.67 30.07
N VAL A 28 14.09 -14.38 30.15
CA VAL A 28 13.72 -13.71 31.40
C VAL A 28 12.21 -13.52 31.44
N ARG A 29 11.57 -13.97 32.52
CA ARG A 29 10.11 -13.85 32.67
C ARG A 29 9.70 -12.38 32.80
N SER A 30 8.72 -11.96 32.04
CA SER A 30 8.14 -10.62 32.05
C SER A 30 6.60 -10.71 32.06
N GLY A 31 6.00 -10.83 33.24
CA GLY A 31 4.57 -11.05 33.39
C GLY A 31 4.11 -12.41 32.84
N LYS A 32 3.29 -12.40 31.80
CA LYS A 32 2.79 -13.59 31.08
C LYS A 32 3.69 -14.03 29.92
N GLU A 33 4.72 -13.25 29.57
CA GLU A 33 5.61 -13.45 28.45
C GLU A 33 7.04 -13.71 28.93
N TYR A 34 7.90 -14.14 28.00
CA TYR A 34 9.32 -14.29 28.24
C TYR A 34 10.11 -13.39 27.30
N ARG A 35 11.02 -12.60 27.86
CA ARG A 35 11.94 -11.74 27.10
C ARG A 35 13.18 -12.55 26.73
N TRP A 36 13.57 -12.51 25.46
CA TRP A 36 14.79 -13.15 25.01
C TRP A 36 16.01 -12.26 25.27
N LYS A 37 16.94 -12.70 26.12
CA LYS A 37 18.08 -11.90 26.57
C LYS A 37 19.00 -11.44 25.44
N ALA A 38 19.13 -12.22 24.37
CA ALA A 38 19.91 -11.85 23.18
C ALA A 38 19.27 -10.69 22.36
N HIS A 39 17.97 -10.45 22.57
CA HIS A 39 17.20 -9.40 21.89
C HIS A 39 16.23 -8.77 22.88
N ASP A 40 16.67 -7.83 23.70
CA ASP A 40 15.92 -7.25 24.84
C ASP A 40 14.53 -6.70 24.51
N SER A 41 14.30 -6.28 23.26
CA SER A 41 12.99 -5.79 22.81
C SER A 41 12.05 -6.89 22.33
N LEU A 42 12.46 -8.16 22.36
CA LEU A 42 11.70 -9.30 21.86
C LEU A 42 11.11 -10.10 23.03
N THR A 43 9.78 -10.31 22.94
CA THR A 43 9.04 -11.19 23.84
C THR A 43 8.46 -12.40 23.08
N VAL A 44 8.35 -13.53 23.78
CA VAL A 44 7.69 -14.74 23.29
C VAL A 44 6.61 -15.18 24.28
N CYS A 45 5.49 -15.67 23.74
CA CYS A 45 4.37 -16.20 24.53
C CYS A 45 3.74 -17.38 23.76
N GLY A 46 3.97 -18.61 24.24
CA GLY A 46 3.56 -19.81 23.52
C GLY A 46 4.15 -19.86 22.10
N ASN A 47 3.31 -19.90 21.10
CA ASN A 47 3.71 -19.91 19.68
C ASN A 47 3.70 -18.52 19.01
N LYS A 48 3.81 -17.45 19.78
CA LYS A 48 3.87 -16.07 19.24
C LYS A 48 5.10 -15.36 19.75
N TRP A 49 5.63 -14.48 18.90
CA TRP A 49 6.67 -13.54 19.27
C TRP A 49 6.30 -12.12 18.88
N PHE A 50 6.86 -11.14 19.61
CA PHE A 50 6.71 -9.73 19.29
C PHE A 50 7.99 -8.95 19.61
N ARG A 51 8.47 -8.15 18.66
CA ARG A 51 9.62 -7.26 18.81
C ARG A 51 9.15 -5.83 18.96
N HIS A 52 9.15 -5.33 20.19
CA HIS A 52 8.61 -4.01 20.54
C HIS A 52 9.33 -2.85 19.81
N SER A 53 10.66 -2.95 19.62
CA SER A 53 11.45 -1.89 18.96
C SER A 53 11.11 -1.71 17.48
N GLN A 54 10.47 -2.69 16.83
CA GLN A 54 10.12 -2.67 15.41
C GLN A 54 8.61 -2.82 15.18
N SER A 55 7.81 -2.96 16.25
CA SER A 55 6.37 -3.26 16.18
C SER A 55 6.06 -4.44 15.25
N LYS A 56 6.91 -5.47 15.27
CA LYS A 56 6.83 -6.65 14.40
C LYS A 56 6.66 -7.91 15.24
N GLY A 57 5.80 -8.80 14.80
CA GLY A 57 5.56 -10.10 15.45
C GLY A 57 5.10 -11.15 14.44
N GLY A 58 5.00 -12.40 14.90
CA GLY A 58 4.60 -13.50 14.03
C GLY A 58 4.56 -14.84 14.77
N PHE A 59 4.64 -15.90 13.97
CA PHE A 59 4.63 -17.30 14.40
C PHE A 59 6.03 -17.93 14.36
N PRO A 60 6.23 -19.17 14.83
CA PRO A 60 7.55 -19.81 14.89
C PRO A 60 8.30 -19.90 13.56
N VAL A 61 7.61 -20.11 12.45
CA VAL A 61 8.27 -20.14 11.13
C VAL A 61 8.89 -18.77 10.82
N ASP A 62 8.11 -17.69 11.00
CA ASP A 62 8.61 -16.32 10.81
C ASP A 62 9.77 -16.01 11.75
N PHE A 63 9.68 -16.49 13.00
CA PHE A 63 10.73 -16.33 14.00
C PHE A 63 12.05 -16.95 13.54
N VAL A 64 12.03 -18.19 13.05
CA VAL A 64 13.24 -18.88 12.60
C VAL A 64 13.80 -18.24 11.34
N MET A 65 12.96 -17.80 10.43
CA MET A 65 13.41 -17.05 9.24
C MET A 65 14.08 -15.72 9.62
N GLU A 66 13.49 -14.96 10.54
CA GLU A 66 13.97 -13.64 10.93
C GLU A 66 15.25 -13.68 11.79
N PHE A 67 15.32 -14.56 12.79
CA PHE A 67 16.37 -14.54 13.80
C PHE A 67 17.45 -15.60 13.60
N TYR A 68 17.17 -16.65 12.83
CA TYR A 68 18.16 -17.67 12.48
C TYR A 68 18.58 -17.60 11.01
N GLY A 69 18.05 -16.66 10.22
CA GLY A 69 18.41 -16.47 8.82
C GLY A 69 18.10 -17.66 7.92
N LYS A 70 17.11 -18.49 8.29
CA LYS A 70 16.75 -19.69 7.56
C LYS A 70 15.74 -19.41 6.46
N SER A 71 15.83 -20.15 5.36
CA SER A 71 14.76 -20.18 4.35
C SER A 71 13.50 -20.84 4.94
N PHE A 72 12.33 -20.60 4.31
CA PHE A 72 11.08 -21.19 4.75
C PHE A 72 11.14 -22.73 4.91
N PRO A 73 11.68 -23.51 3.94
CA PRO A 73 11.83 -24.96 4.10
C PRO A 73 12.71 -25.36 5.28
N GLU A 74 13.84 -24.67 5.47
CA GLU A 74 14.75 -24.92 6.59
C GLU A 74 14.10 -24.56 7.93
N ALA A 75 13.28 -23.51 7.97
CA ALA A 75 12.56 -23.11 9.17
C ALA A 75 11.53 -24.15 9.59
N VAL A 76 10.73 -24.66 8.65
CA VAL A 76 9.77 -25.74 8.93
C VAL A 76 10.49 -27.01 9.40
N GLN A 77 11.57 -27.41 8.72
CA GLN A 77 12.39 -28.55 9.13
C GLN A 77 13.00 -28.36 10.53
N MET A 78 13.51 -27.18 10.84
CA MET A 78 14.10 -26.88 12.14
C MET A 78 13.09 -26.96 13.29
N LEU A 79 11.84 -26.62 13.02
CA LEU A 79 10.75 -26.60 14.01
C LEU A 79 10.10 -27.97 14.20
N THR A 80 9.95 -28.75 13.15
CA THR A 80 9.23 -30.05 13.18
C THR A 80 10.14 -31.26 13.21
N GLY A 81 11.38 -31.12 12.79
CA GLY A 81 12.32 -32.23 12.54
C GLY A 81 11.98 -33.05 11.29
N GLU A 82 10.94 -32.68 10.57
CA GLU A 82 10.49 -33.39 9.37
C GLU A 82 11.19 -32.82 8.13
N THR A 83 11.75 -33.69 7.30
CA THR A 83 12.20 -33.32 5.97
C THR A 83 10.99 -33.30 5.06
N GLY A 84 10.76 -32.17 4.39
CA GLY A 84 9.73 -32.10 3.35
C GLY A 84 10.00 -33.13 2.25
N GLU A 85 8.96 -33.72 1.70
CA GLU A 85 9.08 -34.58 0.54
C GLU A 85 9.67 -33.79 -0.64
N VAL A 86 10.65 -34.37 -1.32
CA VAL A 86 11.10 -33.88 -2.61
C VAL A 86 10.03 -34.29 -3.62
N GLN A 87 8.95 -33.55 -3.67
CA GLN A 87 8.15 -33.61 -4.89
C GLN A 87 8.98 -32.92 -5.99
N PRO A 88 9.07 -33.50 -7.22
CA PRO A 88 9.58 -32.74 -8.35
C PRO A 88 8.81 -31.42 -8.34
N GLU A 89 9.54 -30.30 -8.44
CA GLU A 89 8.92 -28.96 -8.48
C GLU A 89 7.76 -29.06 -9.45
N ALA A 90 6.54 -29.17 -8.92
CA ALA A 90 5.39 -28.83 -9.72
C ALA A 90 5.67 -27.38 -10.11
N ASP A 91 5.75 -27.11 -11.41
CA ASP A 91 5.82 -25.74 -11.91
C ASP A 91 4.92 -24.88 -11.02
N PRO A 92 5.45 -23.80 -10.43
CA PRO A 92 4.68 -22.99 -9.51
C PRO A 92 3.35 -22.75 -10.17
N ALA A 93 2.25 -23.17 -9.50
CA ALA A 93 0.91 -23.08 -10.08
C ALA A 93 0.81 -21.70 -10.71
N PRO A 94 0.52 -21.57 -12.01
CA PRO A 94 0.63 -20.31 -12.70
C PRO A 94 -0.13 -19.29 -11.88
N PHE A 95 0.53 -18.19 -11.50
CA PHE A 95 -0.10 -17.11 -10.74
C PHE A 95 -1.46 -16.89 -11.37
N PRO A 96 -2.56 -16.87 -10.59
CA PRO A 96 -3.87 -16.74 -11.16
C PRO A 96 -3.87 -15.57 -12.13
N ALA A 97 -4.20 -15.84 -13.40
CA ALA A 97 -4.20 -14.81 -14.42
C ALA A 97 -5.11 -13.67 -13.93
N PHE A 98 -4.61 -12.45 -13.94
CA PHE A 98 -5.39 -11.29 -13.55
C PHE A 98 -6.69 -11.22 -14.35
N ARG A 99 -7.81 -11.18 -13.66
CA ARG A 99 -9.13 -11.03 -14.25
C ARG A 99 -9.95 -10.04 -13.46
N LEU A 100 -10.56 -9.09 -14.15
CA LEU A 100 -11.51 -8.19 -13.53
C LEU A 100 -12.77 -8.95 -13.09
N PRO A 101 -13.36 -8.64 -11.94
CA PRO A 101 -14.69 -9.13 -11.55
C PRO A 101 -15.74 -8.74 -12.58
N LEU A 102 -16.76 -9.56 -12.72
CA LEU A 102 -17.90 -9.24 -13.58
C LEU A 102 -18.55 -7.95 -13.08
N ARG A 103 -18.87 -7.08 -14.02
CA ARG A 103 -19.59 -5.83 -13.73
C ARG A 103 -21.04 -6.14 -13.40
N ASN A 104 -21.58 -5.47 -12.40
CA ASN A 104 -23.01 -5.47 -12.12
C ASN A 104 -23.76 -4.74 -13.26
N VAL A 105 -25.04 -5.06 -13.43
CA VAL A 105 -25.94 -4.41 -14.41
C VAL A 105 -26.08 -2.91 -14.13
N THR A 106 -26.01 -2.52 -12.85
CA THR A 106 -26.09 -1.12 -12.42
C THR A 106 -24.92 -0.80 -11.49
N ASN A 107 -24.66 0.49 -11.29
CA ASN A 107 -23.69 1.00 -10.30
C ASN A 107 -24.43 1.71 -9.12
N ALA A 108 -25.68 1.37 -8.87
CA ALA A 108 -26.54 2.13 -7.94
C ALA A 108 -26.03 2.08 -6.50
N ASN A 109 -25.55 0.91 -6.03
CA ASN A 109 -25.07 0.76 -4.66
C ASN A 109 -23.77 1.53 -4.44
N ILE A 110 -22.80 1.41 -5.35
CA ILE A 110 -21.53 2.13 -5.22
C ILE A 110 -21.73 3.64 -5.43
N LEU A 111 -22.65 4.06 -6.30
CA LEU A 111 -22.96 5.47 -6.49
C LEU A 111 -23.52 6.06 -5.18
N ASN A 112 -24.47 5.36 -4.54
CA ASN A 112 -25.00 5.77 -3.24
C ASN A 112 -23.88 5.85 -2.19
N TYR A 113 -23.05 4.81 -2.04
CA TYR A 113 -21.94 4.80 -1.10
C TYR A 113 -20.94 5.94 -1.33
N LEU A 114 -20.48 6.12 -2.57
CA LEU A 114 -19.49 7.15 -2.89
C LEU A 114 -20.04 8.57 -2.73
N THR A 115 -21.34 8.79 -2.99
CA THR A 115 -21.94 10.13 -2.87
C THR A 115 -22.48 10.43 -1.49
N GLN A 116 -23.14 9.48 -0.83
CA GLN A 116 -23.78 9.74 0.46
C GLN A 116 -22.83 9.57 1.64
N GLU A 117 -21.98 8.54 1.62
CA GLU A 117 -21.05 8.28 2.72
C GLU A 117 -19.72 8.98 2.49
N ARG A 118 -19.15 8.89 1.26
CA ARG A 118 -17.83 9.47 0.94
C ARG A 118 -17.91 10.93 0.47
N LYS A 119 -19.10 11.47 0.29
CA LYS A 119 -19.38 12.87 -0.06
C LYS A 119 -18.77 13.34 -1.39
N LEU A 120 -18.49 12.41 -2.30
CA LEU A 120 -18.06 12.71 -3.66
C LEU A 120 -19.25 13.20 -4.49
N SER A 121 -19.03 14.12 -5.43
CA SER A 121 -20.09 14.54 -6.33
C SER A 121 -20.46 13.44 -7.33
N PRO A 122 -21.74 13.31 -7.69
CA PRO A 122 -22.17 12.37 -8.73
C PRO A 122 -21.45 12.60 -10.06
N SER A 123 -21.11 13.82 -10.40
CA SER A 123 -20.39 14.16 -11.64
C SER A 123 -18.98 13.55 -11.67
N LEU A 124 -18.24 13.63 -10.58
CA LEU A 124 -16.91 13.04 -10.47
C LEU A 124 -16.97 11.52 -10.53
N VAL A 125 -17.87 10.90 -9.76
CA VAL A 125 -18.02 9.44 -9.74
C VAL A 125 -18.43 8.91 -11.11
N ASN A 126 -19.40 9.55 -11.76
CA ASN A 126 -19.87 9.16 -13.08
C ASN A 126 -18.81 9.32 -14.18
N PHE A 127 -17.90 10.29 -14.05
CA PHE A 127 -16.75 10.40 -14.95
C PHE A 127 -15.90 9.11 -14.92
N PHE A 128 -15.50 8.66 -13.72
CA PHE A 128 -14.68 7.44 -13.59
C PHE A 128 -15.44 6.15 -13.93
N ILE A 129 -16.76 6.14 -13.72
CA ILE A 129 -17.61 5.03 -14.20
C ILE A 129 -17.65 4.99 -15.73
N ALA A 130 -17.81 6.13 -16.38
CA ALA A 130 -17.92 6.24 -17.84
C ALA A 130 -16.62 5.80 -18.55
N VAL A 131 -15.44 6.16 -17.99
CA VAL A 131 -14.16 5.70 -18.53
C VAL A 131 -13.83 4.25 -18.12
N GLY A 132 -14.63 3.65 -17.24
CA GLY A 132 -14.52 2.25 -16.83
C GLY A 132 -13.47 1.97 -15.78
N ASP A 133 -13.01 3.00 -15.05
CA ASP A 133 -12.00 2.87 -14.00
C ASP A 133 -12.64 2.63 -12.62
N ILE A 134 -13.95 2.87 -12.49
CA ILE A 134 -14.75 2.51 -11.32
C ILE A 134 -16.00 1.77 -11.78
N TYR A 135 -16.35 0.69 -11.09
CA TYR A 135 -17.62 0.00 -11.31
C TYR A 135 -18.01 -0.86 -10.09
N GLU A 136 -19.28 -1.30 -10.06
CA GLU A 136 -19.81 -2.22 -9.06
C GLU A 136 -19.59 -3.67 -9.51
N ASP A 137 -18.99 -4.53 -8.66
CA ASP A 137 -18.91 -5.95 -8.96
C ASP A 137 -20.26 -6.66 -8.76
N ALA A 138 -20.54 -7.64 -9.63
CA ALA A 138 -21.83 -8.36 -9.64
C ALA A 138 -21.99 -9.32 -8.46
N ALA A 139 -20.91 -9.79 -7.84
CA ALA A 139 -20.96 -10.84 -6.85
C ALA A 139 -21.22 -10.30 -5.44
N HIS A 140 -20.59 -9.17 -5.10
CA HIS A 140 -20.57 -8.62 -3.74
C HIS A 140 -21.01 -7.15 -3.68
N HIS A 141 -21.32 -6.53 -4.82
CA HIS A 141 -21.68 -5.12 -4.92
C HIS A 141 -20.61 -4.15 -4.38
N ASN A 142 -19.35 -4.58 -4.37
CA ASN A 142 -18.23 -3.76 -3.93
C ASN A 142 -17.83 -2.74 -5.00
N VAL A 143 -17.18 -1.66 -4.58
CA VAL A 143 -16.51 -0.73 -5.51
C VAL A 143 -15.24 -1.38 -6.03
N VAL A 144 -15.09 -1.52 -7.35
CA VAL A 144 -13.86 -1.92 -8.02
C VAL A 144 -13.17 -0.70 -8.58
N PHE A 145 -11.91 -0.48 -8.18
CA PHE A 145 -11.03 0.55 -8.73
C PHE A 145 -10.03 -0.11 -9.66
N VAL A 146 -10.02 0.26 -10.93
CA VAL A 146 -9.20 -0.35 -11.99
C VAL A 146 -7.96 0.51 -12.25
N GLY A 147 -6.81 -0.13 -12.27
CA GLY A 147 -5.57 0.47 -12.73
C GLY A 147 -5.17 -0.08 -14.10
N ARG A 148 -4.65 0.81 -14.97
CA ARG A 148 -4.33 0.51 -16.37
C ARG A 148 -2.88 0.84 -16.69
N ASP A 149 -2.32 0.15 -17.69
CA ASP A 149 -1.07 0.54 -18.32
C ASP A 149 -1.24 1.76 -19.26
N ALA A 150 -0.17 2.18 -19.90
CA ALA A 150 -0.18 3.33 -20.81
C ALA A 150 -1.05 3.10 -22.07
N ASP A 151 -1.27 1.85 -22.48
CA ASP A 151 -2.11 1.47 -23.61
C ASP A 151 -3.60 1.33 -23.22
N GLY A 152 -3.92 1.54 -21.94
CA GLY A 152 -5.28 1.47 -21.41
C GLY A 152 -5.74 0.05 -21.04
N HIS A 153 -4.88 -0.95 -21.07
CA HIS A 153 -5.24 -2.31 -20.66
C HIS A 153 -5.29 -2.43 -19.14
N PRO A 154 -6.32 -3.05 -18.57
CA PRO A 154 -6.38 -3.31 -17.13
C PRO A 154 -5.25 -4.26 -16.69
N ARG A 155 -4.44 -3.83 -15.72
CA ARG A 155 -3.35 -4.59 -15.12
C ARG A 155 -3.49 -4.75 -13.61
N TYR A 156 -4.31 -3.92 -13.00
CA TYR A 156 -4.56 -3.91 -11.56
C TYR A 156 -6.03 -3.62 -11.28
N ALA A 157 -6.51 -4.17 -10.20
CA ALA A 157 -7.72 -3.67 -9.57
C ALA A 157 -7.71 -3.95 -8.07
N SER A 158 -8.36 -3.07 -7.32
CA SER A 158 -8.67 -3.28 -5.90
C SER A 158 -10.17 -3.19 -5.67
N SER A 159 -10.65 -3.98 -4.71
CA SER A 159 -12.04 -4.02 -4.29
C SER A 159 -12.22 -3.36 -2.93
N ARG A 160 -13.26 -2.55 -2.78
CA ARG A 160 -13.65 -1.88 -1.53
C ARG A 160 -15.08 -2.23 -1.18
N GLY A 161 -15.26 -2.89 -0.01
CA GLY A 161 -16.58 -3.18 0.54
C GLY A 161 -17.36 -1.92 0.89
N ILE A 162 -18.65 -1.94 0.58
CA ILE A 162 -19.59 -0.85 0.91
C ILE A 162 -20.36 -1.12 2.20
N GLN A 163 -20.57 -2.38 2.56
CA GLN A 163 -21.25 -2.79 3.79
C GLN A 163 -20.29 -3.13 4.93
N GLU A 164 -19.12 -3.64 4.60
CA GLU A 164 -18.11 -4.07 5.56
C GLU A 164 -16.78 -3.34 5.34
N LYS A 165 -15.94 -3.28 6.38
CA LYS A 165 -14.59 -2.72 6.28
C LYS A 165 -13.67 -3.70 5.51
N PHE A 166 -13.94 -3.87 4.24
CA PHE A 166 -13.20 -4.74 3.35
C PHE A 166 -12.39 -3.94 2.33
N ARG A 167 -11.14 -4.29 2.15
CA ARG A 167 -10.26 -3.77 1.08
C ARG A 167 -9.29 -4.88 0.68
N GLN A 168 -9.21 -5.17 -0.61
CA GLN A 168 -8.32 -6.20 -1.15
C GLN A 168 -7.86 -5.86 -2.56
N ASP A 169 -6.57 -6.10 -2.85
CA ASP A 169 -6.07 -6.16 -4.22
C ASP A 169 -6.53 -7.48 -4.85
N LEU A 170 -6.92 -7.46 -6.12
CA LEU A 170 -7.36 -8.68 -6.80
C LEU A 170 -6.20 -9.63 -7.08
N ALA A 171 -6.49 -10.93 -7.09
CA ALA A 171 -5.50 -11.96 -7.38
C ALA A 171 -4.87 -11.75 -8.78
N GLY A 172 -3.55 -11.88 -8.88
CA GLY A 172 -2.81 -11.65 -10.13
C GLY A 172 -2.67 -10.18 -10.54
N ALA A 173 -3.18 -9.22 -9.74
CA ALA A 173 -3.05 -7.81 -10.04
C ALA A 173 -1.61 -7.30 -9.89
N GLU A 174 -1.16 -6.50 -10.87
CA GLU A 174 0.16 -5.89 -10.87
C GLU A 174 0.11 -4.51 -10.21
N LYS A 175 0.55 -4.44 -8.96
CA LYS A 175 0.50 -3.22 -8.13
C LYS A 175 1.27 -2.03 -8.72
N ALA A 176 2.13 -2.26 -9.70
CA ALA A 176 2.80 -1.22 -10.47
C ALA A 176 1.82 -0.33 -11.26
N PHE A 177 0.69 -0.88 -11.67
CA PHE A 177 -0.34 -0.19 -12.45
C PHE A 177 -1.56 0.19 -11.61
N SER A 178 -1.35 0.68 -10.40
CA SER A 178 -2.43 1.04 -9.48
C SER A 178 -3.36 2.13 -10.06
N PHE A 179 -4.51 2.35 -9.39
CA PHE A 179 -5.53 3.31 -9.84
C PHE A 179 -4.94 4.70 -10.04
N ALA A 180 -5.12 5.27 -11.24
CA ALA A 180 -4.55 6.55 -11.62
C ALA A 180 -5.42 7.29 -12.63
N HIS A 181 -5.33 8.62 -12.61
CA HIS A 181 -5.76 9.50 -13.70
C HIS A 181 -4.52 10.14 -14.35
N ARG A 182 -4.43 10.06 -15.67
CA ARG A 182 -3.31 10.63 -16.45
C ARG A 182 -3.72 11.95 -17.07
N GLY A 183 -3.29 13.03 -16.46
CA GLY A 183 -3.45 14.39 -16.99
C GLY A 183 -2.38 14.75 -18.01
N THR A 184 -2.44 15.96 -18.52
CA THR A 184 -1.57 16.47 -19.59
C THR A 184 -0.44 17.37 -19.09
N ASP A 185 -0.52 17.85 -17.84
CA ASP A 185 0.52 18.70 -17.27
C ASP A 185 1.65 17.88 -16.64
N LYS A 186 2.67 18.57 -16.15
CA LYS A 186 3.88 17.96 -15.57
C LYS A 186 3.81 17.79 -14.05
N GLN A 187 2.59 17.65 -13.50
CA GLN A 187 2.35 17.47 -12.08
C GLN A 187 1.77 16.09 -11.80
N LEU A 188 2.25 15.47 -10.73
CA LEU A 188 1.71 14.21 -10.22
C LEU A 188 1.37 14.35 -8.74
N LEU A 189 0.12 14.08 -8.38
CA LEU A 189 -0.34 14.01 -7.01
C LEU A 189 -0.51 12.53 -6.60
N VAL A 190 0.06 12.15 -5.45
CA VAL A 190 0.17 10.74 -5.02
C VAL A 190 -0.56 10.54 -3.69
N PHE A 191 -1.42 9.53 -3.62
CA PHE A 191 -2.29 9.21 -2.48
C PHE A 191 -2.10 7.76 -2.02
N GLU A 192 -2.55 7.43 -0.80
CA GLU A 192 -2.54 6.04 -0.36
C GLU A 192 -3.63 5.20 -1.01
N ALA A 193 -4.84 5.75 -1.14
CA ALA A 193 -6.00 5.03 -1.65
C ALA A 193 -6.80 5.82 -2.69
N PRO A 194 -7.57 5.13 -3.57
CA PRO A 194 -8.40 5.78 -4.59
C PRO A 194 -9.43 6.76 -4.02
N ILE A 195 -10.01 6.46 -2.86
CA ILE A 195 -11.02 7.35 -2.23
C ILE A 195 -10.38 8.68 -1.81
N ASP A 196 -9.15 8.67 -1.32
CA ASP A 196 -8.43 9.90 -0.95
C ASP A 196 -8.08 10.74 -2.17
N LEU A 197 -7.66 10.09 -3.26
CA LEU A 197 -7.44 10.72 -4.55
C LEU A 197 -8.72 11.43 -5.05
N LEU A 198 -9.84 10.73 -5.04
CA LEU A 198 -11.13 11.30 -5.47
C LEU A 198 -11.59 12.43 -4.54
N SER A 199 -11.38 12.28 -3.22
CA SER A 199 -11.72 13.30 -2.23
C SER A 199 -10.91 14.58 -2.42
N PHE A 200 -9.63 14.45 -2.78
CA PHE A 200 -8.79 15.59 -3.11
C PHE A 200 -9.30 16.32 -4.36
N ILE A 201 -9.65 15.58 -5.42
CA ILE A 201 -10.25 16.19 -6.63
C ILE A 201 -11.54 16.94 -6.30
N GLU A 202 -12.40 16.37 -5.43
CA GLU A 202 -13.66 17.01 -5.00
C GLU A 202 -13.41 18.30 -4.19
N LEU A 203 -12.35 18.33 -3.36
CA LEU A 203 -11.96 19.53 -2.62
C LEU A 203 -11.34 20.61 -3.52
N PHE A 204 -10.63 20.21 -4.57
CA PHE A 204 -9.88 21.09 -5.48
C PHE A 204 -10.23 20.81 -6.96
N PRO A 205 -11.48 21.07 -7.39
CA PRO A 205 -11.96 20.63 -8.71
C PRO A 205 -11.45 21.47 -9.89
N LYS A 206 -10.76 22.59 -9.63
CA LYS A 206 -10.30 23.46 -10.72
C LYS A 206 -9.23 22.77 -11.55
N ASN A 207 -9.49 22.62 -12.86
CA ASN A 207 -8.56 22.03 -13.85
C ASN A 207 -8.05 20.61 -13.50
N TRP A 208 -8.75 19.88 -12.63
CA TRP A 208 -8.28 18.59 -12.13
C TRP A 208 -7.94 17.61 -13.26
N GLN A 209 -8.66 17.62 -14.37
CA GLN A 209 -8.40 16.72 -15.51
C GLN A 209 -7.04 16.95 -16.17
N GLN A 210 -6.41 18.11 -15.96
CA GLN A 210 -5.07 18.41 -16.51
C GLN A 210 -3.95 17.83 -15.65
N HIS A 211 -4.19 17.62 -14.34
CA HIS A 211 -3.21 17.06 -13.41
C HIS A 211 -3.22 15.54 -13.45
N SER A 212 -2.09 14.94 -13.13
CA SER A 212 -2.01 13.49 -12.95
C SER A 212 -2.19 13.12 -11.48
N TYR A 213 -2.90 12.02 -11.23
CA TYR A 213 -3.18 11.50 -9.91
C TYR A 213 -2.90 10.01 -9.84
N LEU A 214 -2.30 9.55 -8.75
CA LEU A 214 -1.95 8.15 -8.52
C LEU A 214 -2.30 7.73 -7.11
N ALA A 215 -3.02 6.63 -6.95
CA ALA A 215 -3.21 5.96 -5.67
C ALA A 215 -2.27 4.75 -5.57
N LEU A 216 -1.43 4.70 -4.52
CA LEU A 216 -0.42 3.65 -4.37
C LEU A 216 -1.01 2.27 -4.00
N GLY A 217 -2.26 2.23 -3.51
CA GLY A 217 -2.86 1.02 -2.93
C GLY A 217 -2.13 0.59 -1.64
N GLY A 218 -1.66 1.55 -0.85
CA GLY A 218 -0.84 1.44 0.35
C GLY A 218 0.37 2.37 0.27
N VAL A 219 1.54 1.96 0.76
CA VAL A 219 2.75 2.80 0.84
C VAL A 219 3.93 2.28 -0.01
N SER A 220 3.66 1.41 -0.99
CA SER A 220 4.68 0.85 -1.88
C SER A 220 5.12 1.87 -2.95
N ALA A 221 6.40 1.89 -3.28
CA ALA A 221 6.95 2.76 -4.33
C ALA A 221 6.68 2.25 -5.76
N LYS A 222 6.25 0.99 -5.95
CA LYS A 222 6.17 0.35 -7.27
C LYS A 222 5.31 1.12 -8.27
N ALA A 223 4.12 1.58 -7.83
CA ALA A 223 3.21 2.31 -8.71
C ALA A 223 3.77 3.70 -9.09
N LEU A 224 4.42 4.39 -8.15
CA LEU A 224 5.06 5.67 -8.41
C LEU A 224 6.22 5.53 -9.41
N GLN A 225 7.08 4.54 -9.23
CA GLN A 225 8.20 4.29 -10.14
C GLN A 225 7.72 3.94 -11.55
N GLN A 226 6.69 3.09 -11.66
CA GLN A 226 6.09 2.73 -12.95
C GLN A 226 5.48 3.96 -13.63
N PHE A 227 4.68 4.73 -12.91
CA PHE A 227 4.04 5.93 -13.46
C PHE A 227 5.08 6.93 -14.00
N LEU A 228 6.17 7.18 -13.27
CA LEU A 228 7.23 8.07 -13.70
C LEU A 228 8.06 7.53 -14.88
N SER A 229 8.19 6.21 -15.01
CA SER A 229 8.81 5.60 -16.18
C SER A 229 7.99 5.81 -17.47
N GLU A 230 6.65 5.84 -17.34
CA GLU A 230 5.73 6.15 -18.44
C GLU A 230 5.59 7.66 -18.69
N ARG A 231 5.86 8.50 -17.68
CA ARG A 231 5.74 9.95 -17.73
C ARG A 231 7.03 10.64 -17.26
N PRO A 232 8.14 10.50 -18.02
CA PRO A 232 9.44 11.11 -17.69
C PRO A 232 9.43 12.64 -17.76
N ASP A 233 8.37 13.25 -18.29
CA ASP A 233 8.13 14.67 -18.36
C ASP A 233 7.59 15.29 -17.05
N VAL A 234 7.27 14.48 -16.03
CA VAL A 234 6.82 14.98 -14.72
C VAL A 234 7.96 15.72 -14.02
N GLU A 235 7.71 16.97 -13.68
CA GLU A 235 8.66 17.87 -13.00
C GLU A 235 8.34 18.08 -11.52
N ARG A 236 7.06 17.88 -11.11
CA ARG A 236 6.61 18.14 -9.75
C ARG A 236 5.79 16.98 -9.23
N VAL A 237 6.17 16.44 -8.07
CA VAL A 237 5.43 15.38 -7.35
C VAL A 237 4.95 15.93 -6.01
N PHE A 238 3.65 15.79 -5.78
CA PHE A 238 3.00 16.13 -4.53
C PHE A 238 2.63 14.83 -3.80
N LEU A 239 3.23 14.59 -2.64
CA LEU A 239 2.93 13.43 -1.79
C LEU A 239 1.81 13.79 -0.83
N CYS A 240 0.61 13.32 -1.15
CA CYS A 240 -0.64 13.60 -0.44
C CYS A 240 -1.08 12.39 0.41
N LEU A 241 -0.13 11.73 1.09
CA LEU A 241 -0.40 10.55 1.92
C LEU A 241 -1.02 10.95 3.26
N ASP A 242 -1.58 9.96 3.98
CA ASP A 242 -2.28 10.13 5.25
C ASP A 242 -1.45 10.89 6.30
N ALA A 243 -2.13 11.53 7.25
CA ALA A 243 -1.50 12.37 8.28
C ALA A 243 -1.03 11.57 9.50
N ASP A 244 -0.71 10.29 9.32
CA ASP A 244 -0.17 9.44 10.36
C ASP A 244 1.35 9.19 10.19
N LYS A 245 1.93 8.44 11.15
CA LYS A 245 3.36 8.13 11.14
C LYS A 245 3.78 7.31 9.93
N ALA A 246 2.94 6.38 9.46
CA ALA A 246 3.24 5.54 8.30
C ALA A 246 3.29 6.37 7.01
N GLY A 247 2.33 7.29 6.82
CA GLY A 247 2.30 8.24 5.71
C GLY A 247 3.49 9.21 5.75
N GLU A 248 3.90 9.69 6.94
CA GLU A 248 5.09 10.54 7.08
C GLU A 248 6.37 9.81 6.66
N ASP A 249 6.59 8.59 7.18
CA ASP A 249 7.78 7.79 6.86
C ASP A 249 7.78 7.36 5.38
N ALA A 250 6.61 7.08 4.82
CA ALA A 250 6.45 6.79 3.40
C ALA A 250 6.82 8.01 2.54
N CYS A 251 6.39 9.22 2.89
CA CYS A 251 6.75 10.44 2.15
C CYS A 251 8.26 10.64 2.10
N LYS A 252 8.96 10.48 3.22
CA LYS A 252 10.43 10.60 3.27
C LYS A 252 11.12 9.56 2.39
N ARG A 253 10.67 8.30 2.46
CA ARG A 253 11.21 7.21 1.66
C ARG A 253 10.94 7.40 0.17
N LEU A 254 9.73 7.80 -0.23
CA LEU A 254 9.38 8.03 -1.62
C LEU A 254 10.14 9.23 -2.18
N ALA A 255 10.28 10.33 -1.45
CA ALA A 255 11.05 11.49 -1.87
C ALA A 255 12.53 11.15 -2.15
N ALA A 256 13.11 10.27 -1.32
CA ALA A 256 14.50 9.82 -1.51
C ALA A 256 14.70 8.96 -2.76
N LEU A 257 13.65 8.29 -3.26
CA LEU A 257 13.70 7.43 -4.44
C LEU A 257 13.51 8.20 -5.76
N LEU A 258 13.04 9.45 -5.68
CA LEU A 258 12.75 10.24 -6.88
C LEU A 258 14.03 10.89 -7.45
N PRO A 259 14.12 11.10 -8.79
CA PRO A 259 15.23 11.78 -9.42
C PRO A 259 15.44 13.21 -8.86
N ASP A 260 16.68 13.71 -8.89
CA ASP A 260 17.00 15.07 -8.43
C ASP A 260 16.39 16.17 -9.31
N SER A 261 16.01 15.83 -10.52
CA SER A 261 15.31 16.74 -11.44
C SER A 261 13.87 17.03 -11.06
N VAL A 262 13.28 16.22 -10.16
CA VAL A 262 11.88 16.33 -9.76
C VAL A 262 11.76 17.04 -8.42
N SER A 263 10.95 18.10 -8.36
CA SER A 263 10.61 18.73 -7.08
C SER A 263 9.58 17.89 -6.33
N VAL A 264 9.74 17.75 -5.02
CA VAL A 264 8.85 16.94 -4.18
C VAL A 264 8.33 17.77 -3.01
N THR A 265 7.02 17.88 -2.93
CA THR A 265 6.32 18.58 -1.85
C THR A 265 5.36 17.62 -1.15
N ARG A 266 5.42 17.55 0.17
CA ARG A 266 4.39 16.89 0.97
C ARG A 266 3.20 17.84 1.11
N ILE A 267 2.01 17.35 0.81
CA ILE A 267 0.73 18.00 1.13
C ILE A 267 0.02 17.08 2.13
N GLN A 268 0.02 17.49 3.39
CA GLN A 268 -0.54 16.71 4.49
C GLN A 268 -1.95 17.18 4.78
N PRO A 269 -2.97 16.29 4.76
CA PRO A 269 -4.33 16.65 5.15
C PRO A 269 -4.37 17.13 6.61
N CYS A 270 -5.29 18.03 6.93
CA CYS A 270 -5.48 18.54 8.30
C CYS A 270 -6.21 17.56 9.23
N MET A 271 -6.77 16.48 8.68
CA MET A 271 -7.37 15.34 9.38
C MET A 271 -6.58 14.08 9.06
N LYS A 272 -7.08 12.90 9.42
CA LYS A 272 -6.40 11.63 9.22
C LYS A 272 -6.07 11.37 7.75
N ASP A 273 -7.06 11.49 6.88
CA ASP A 273 -6.95 11.28 5.45
C ASP A 273 -7.78 12.31 4.67
N TRP A 274 -7.75 12.29 3.35
CA TRP A 274 -8.45 13.26 2.50
C TRP A 274 -9.95 13.06 2.47
N ASN A 275 -10.43 11.84 2.69
CA ASN A 275 -11.86 11.62 2.78
C ASN A 275 -12.45 12.17 4.08
N ASP A 276 -11.73 12.05 5.19
CA ASP A 276 -12.11 12.69 6.46
C ASP A 276 -12.19 14.22 6.30
N VAL A 277 -11.22 14.84 5.59
CA VAL A 277 -11.26 16.29 5.29
C VAL A 277 -12.50 16.65 4.46
N LEU A 278 -12.81 15.85 3.43
CA LEU A 278 -13.97 16.13 2.58
C LEU A 278 -15.29 16.00 3.34
N VAL A 279 -15.45 14.94 4.12
CA VAL A 279 -16.67 14.68 4.91
C VAL A 279 -16.93 15.80 5.92
N HIS A 280 -15.88 16.29 6.59
CA HIS A 280 -15.97 17.31 7.63
C HIS A 280 -15.64 18.73 7.15
N ARG A 281 -15.58 18.95 5.83
CA ARG A 281 -15.13 20.23 5.23
C ARG A 281 -15.86 21.48 5.73
N ALA A 282 -17.10 21.33 6.15
CA ALA A 282 -17.88 22.44 6.68
C ALA A 282 -17.44 22.88 8.08
N GLU A 283 -16.77 22.01 8.83
CA GLU A 283 -16.30 22.23 10.20
C GLU A 283 -14.88 22.82 10.23
N ILE A 284 -14.16 22.78 9.08
CA ILE A 284 -12.76 23.21 9.02
C ILE A 284 -12.68 24.74 8.82
N PRO A 285 -12.12 25.49 9.78
CA PRO A 285 -12.04 26.93 9.72
C PRO A 285 -11.21 27.42 8.51
N ASN A 286 -11.69 28.49 7.87
CA ASN A 286 -10.99 29.16 6.76
C ASN A 286 -10.58 28.22 5.60
N ARG A 287 -11.17 27.04 5.49
CA ARG A 287 -10.80 26.01 4.50
C ARG A 287 -9.32 25.61 4.54
N ASN A 288 -8.72 25.61 5.71
CA ASN A 288 -7.33 25.18 5.93
C ASN A 288 -7.23 23.64 5.88
N TYR A 289 -7.50 23.08 4.70
CA TYR A 289 -7.60 21.62 4.49
C TYR A 289 -6.28 20.88 4.61
N PHE A 290 -5.15 21.59 4.48
CA PHE A 290 -3.83 20.96 4.49
C PHE A 290 -2.71 21.92 4.93
N LYS A 291 -1.55 21.35 5.23
CA LYS A 291 -0.26 22.05 5.28
C LYS A 291 0.70 21.47 4.25
N SER A 292 1.61 22.29 3.72
CA SER A 292 2.60 21.86 2.74
C SER A 292 4.02 22.00 3.29
N THR A 293 4.90 21.07 2.89
CA THR A 293 6.31 21.06 3.25
C THR A 293 7.13 20.61 2.04
N VAL A 294 8.10 21.41 1.62
CA VAL A 294 9.03 21.02 0.55
C VAL A 294 9.98 19.96 1.10
N LEU A 295 10.05 18.81 0.43
CA LEU A 295 10.92 17.70 0.78
C LEU A 295 12.16 17.65 -0.09
N LYS A 296 12.06 18.10 -1.35
CA LYS A 296 13.15 18.11 -2.33
C LYS A 296 12.93 19.22 -3.33
N GLU A 297 13.96 20.01 -3.59
CA GLU A 297 14.01 20.97 -4.70
C GLU A 297 15.00 20.50 -5.76
N PRO A 298 14.72 20.70 -7.06
CA PRO A 298 15.70 20.40 -8.07
C PRO A 298 16.91 21.34 -7.91
N PRO A 299 18.13 20.90 -8.27
CA PRO A 299 19.31 21.77 -8.25
C PRO A 299 19.04 23.02 -9.09
N LYS A 300 19.35 24.20 -8.54
CA LYS A 300 19.25 25.45 -9.29
C LYS A 300 20.08 25.30 -10.56
N LYS A 301 19.47 25.52 -11.73
CA LYS A 301 20.22 25.59 -12.99
C LYS A 301 21.25 26.67 -12.77
N ASP A 302 22.53 26.31 -12.72
CA ASP A 302 23.60 27.25 -12.72
C ASP A 302 23.41 28.17 -13.92
N SER A 303 23.26 29.45 -13.66
CA SER A 303 23.30 30.46 -14.70
C SER A 303 24.67 30.31 -15.36
N VAL A 304 24.71 29.73 -16.55
CA VAL A 304 25.91 29.66 -17.39
C VAL A 304 26.38 31.09 -17.54
N LYS A 305 27.43 31.46 -16.80
CA LYS A 305 28.16 32.69 -17.04
C LYS A 305 28.70 32.57 -18.45
N ILE A 306 28.03 33.20 -19.40
CA ILE A 306 28.58 33.44 -20.74
C ILE A 306 29.84 34.30 -20.51
N ILE A 307 30.99 33.64 -20.50
CA ILE A 307 32.27 34.33 -20.59
C ILE A 307 32.28 34.91 -22.00
N ARG A 308 32.00 36.21 -22.10
CA ARG A 308 32.28 36.96 -23.31
C ARG A 308 33.81 37.09 -23.40
N MET A 309 34.39 36.38 -24.38
CA MET A 309 35.72 36.70 -24.90
C MET A 309 35.64 37.94 -25.77
#